data_300cb6db8c644089f8821d1fd12b5769
#
_entry.id   300cb6db8c644089f8821d1fd12b5769
#
_cell.length_a   1.000
_cell.length_b   1.000
_cell.length_c   1.000
_cell.angle_alpha   90.00
_cell.angle_beta   90.00
_cell.angle_gamma   90.00
#
_symmetry.space_group_name_H-M   'P 1'
#
loop_
_entity.id
_entity.type
_entity.pdbx_description
1 polymer ?
#
loop_
_entity_poly.entity_id
_entity_poly.type
_entity_poly.pdbx_seq_one_letter_code
_entity_poly.pdbx_strand_id
1 'polypeptide(L)'
;KNDPSEPDFDPTETIAEATIDRLGRRREGDARWLISSFRRETVDRCRELLPTIATAWLTVAVPDDDLDRVVGELADVGHRALHPWVGALSARAVDTCHRFGLQVNTWTCDDPQRMKEPIEWGVDGICTNVPDVALSVLAGTSS
;
A
#
# COMPACT_ATOMS: atom_id res chain seq x y z
N LYS A 1 7.29 -7.38 -10.96
CA LYS A 1 7.67 -7.51 -9.54
C LYS A 1 9.14 -7.90 -9.44
N ASN A 2 9.85 -7.32 -8.48
CA ASN A 2 11.23 -7.71 -8.19
C ASN A 2 11.21 -8.61 -6.93
N ASP A 3 10.99 -9.90 -7.12
CA ASP A 3 10.83 -10.85 -6.02
C ASP A 3 12.11 -11.70 -5.86
N PRO A 4 12.74 -11.74 -4.66
CA PRO A 4 13.93 -12.54 -4.42
C PRO A 4 13.78 -14.05 -4.68
N SER A 5 12.56 -14.57 -4.73
CA SER A 5 12.29 -15.98 -5.02
C SER A 5 12.22 -16.30 -6.52
N GLU A 6 12.16 -15.27 -7.38
CA GLU A 6 12.04 -15.44 -8.83
C GLU A 6 13.42 -15.48 -9.52
N PRO A 7 13.55 -16.24 -10.64
CA PRO A 7 14.82 -16.38 -11.36
C PRO A 7 15.37 -15.08 -11.96
N ASP A 8 14.51 -14.10 -12.21
CA ASP A 8 14.83 -12.78 -12.78
C ASP A 8 14.99 -11.68 -11.71
N PHE A 9 15.16 -12.09 -10.44
CA PHE A 9 15.39 -11.14 -9.35
C PHE A 9 16.65 -10.29 -9.61
N ASP A 10 16.47 -8.98 -9.52
CA ASP A 10 17.55 -7.99 -9.66
C ASP A 10 17.76 -7.25 -8.32
N PRO A 11 18.87 -7.55 -7.61
CA PRO A 11 19.19 -6.88 -6.35
C PRO A 11 19.61 -5.41 -6.52
N THR A 12 19.86 -4.96 -7.76
CA THR A 12 20.25 -3.57 -8.06
C THR A 12 19.07 -2.61 -8.23
N GLU A 13 17.82 -3.14 -8.16
CA GLU A 13 16.58 -2.35 -8.27
C GLU A 13 16.41 -1.60 -9.60
N THR A 14 16.97 -2.13 -10.71
CA THR A 14 16.81 -1.55 -12.06
C THR A 14 15.34 -1.36 -12.44
N ILE A 15 14.43 -2.18 -11.91
CA ILE A 15 12.99 -2.02 -12.11
C ILE A 15 12.46 -0.69 -11.58
N ALA A 16 13.01 -0.19 -10.46
CA ALA A 16 12.64 1.11 -9.91
C ALA A 16 13.05 2.22 -10.89
N GLU A 17 14.28 2.18 -11.39
CA GLU A 17 14.79 3.16 -12.36
C GLU A 17 13.96 3.16 -13.66
N ALA A 18 13.68 1.98 -14.22
CA ALA A 18 12.86 1.83 -15.42
C ALA A 18 11.41 2.32 -15.21
N THR A 19 10.85 2.11 -14.04
CA THR A 19 9.51 2.57 -13.68
C THR A 19 9.47 4.09 -13.59
N ILE A 20 10.42 4.70 -12.90
CA ILE A 20 10.52 6.15 -12.73
C ILE A 20 10.80 6.84 -14.06
N ASP A 21 11.70 6.31 -14.90
CA ASP A 21 11.95 6.86 -16.23
C ASP A 21 10.67 6.89 -17.10
N ARG A 22 9.86 5.83 -17.03
CA ARG A 22 8.58 5.77 -17.72
C ARG A 22 7.56 6.78 -17.20
N LEU A 23 7.46 6.94 -15.88
CA LEU A 23 6.50 7.83 -15.23
C LEU A 23 6.93 9.29 -15.33
N GLY A 24 8.21 9.59 -15.09
CA GLY A 24 8.76 10.95 -15.14
C GLY A 24 8.60 11.62 -16.51
N ARG A 25 8.65 10.85 -17.60
CA ARG A 25 8.38 11.34 -18.96
C ARG A 25 6.91 11.69 -19.21
N ARG A 26 6.00 11.23 -18.35
CA ARG A 26 4.55 11.39 -18.60
C ARG A 26 3.89 12.50 -17.81
N ARG A 27 4.20 12.68 -16.52
CA ARG A 27 3.69 13.79 -15.69
C ARG A 27 4.33 13.78 -14.30
N GLU A 28 5.30 14.63 -14.07
CA GLU A 28 5.75 14.97 -12.71
C GLU A 28 4.57 15.52 -11.89
N GLY A 29 4.34 14.96 -10.70
CA GLY A 29 3.33 15.45 -9.75
C GLY A 29 1.87 15.03 -9.99
N ASP A 30 1.61 14.02 -10.83
CA ASP A 30 0.25 13.50 -11.00
C ASP A 30 -0.15 12.62 -9.80
N ALA A 31 -0.99 13.16 -8.91
CA ALA A 31 -1.49 12.50 -7.70
C ALA A 31 -2.31 11.21 -7.94
N ARG A 32 -2.57 10.87 -9.21
CA ARG A 32 -3.28 9.65 -9.58
C ARG A 32 -2.39 8.41 -9.62
N TRP A 33 -1.07 8.57 -9.51
CA TRP A 33 -0.12 7.46 -9.55
C TRP A 33 0.38 7.13 -8.15
N LEU A 34 0.39 5.84 -7.85
CA LEU A 34 0.99 5.29 -6.65
C LEU A 34 1.78 4.03 -7.06
N ILE A 35 3.04 3.94 -6.63
CA ILE A 35 3.88 2.77 -6.84
C ILE A 35 3.83 1.93 -5.57
N SER A 36 3.57 0.64 -5.72
CA SER A 36 3.61 -0.31 -4.60
C SER A 36 4.43 -1.55 -4.94
N SER A 37 5.13 -2.10 -3.95
CA SER A 37 5.89 -3.34 -4.05
C SER A 37 5.92 -4.06 -2.71
N PHE A 38 6.03 -5.40 -2.76
CA PHE A 38 6.33 -6.21 -1.56
C PHE A 38 7.75 -5.98 -1.06
N ARG A 39 8.65 -5.63 -1.97
CA ARG A 39 10.03 -5.33 -1.62
C ARG A 39 10.13 -3.86 -1.22
N ARG A 40 10.48 -3.63 0.06
CA ARG A 40 10.61 -2.29 0.62
C ARG A 40 11.69 -1.50 -0.10
N GLU A 41 12.82 -2.13 -0.39
CA GLU A 41 13.94 -1.50 -1.10
C GLU A 41 13.53 -0.94 -2.48
N THR A 42 12.61 -1.62 -3.18
CA THR A 42 12.07 -1.13 -4.46
C THR A 42 11.30 0.18 -4.29
N VAL A 43 10.41 0.26 -3.28
CA VAL A 43 9.63 1.49 -3.05
C VAL A 43 10.47 2.61 -2.47
N ASP A 44 11.46 2.29 -1.62
CA ASP A 44 12.46 3.23 -1.11
C ASP A 44 13.25 3.83 -2.28
N ARG A 45 13.74 2.99 -3.19
CA ARG A 45 14.47 3.44 -4.39
C ARG A 45 13.60 4.30 -5.31
N CYS A 46 12.35 3.95 -5.53
CA CYS A 46 11.41 4.78 -6.30
C CYS A 46 11.23 6.16 -5.65
N ARG A 47 11.14 6.20 -4.32
CA ARG A 47 11.00 7.43 -3.54
C ARG A 47 12.24 8.33 -3.66
N GLU A 48 13.44 7.74 -3.61
CA GLU A 48 14.69 8.47 -3.82
C GLU A 48 14.77 9.09 -5.21
N LEU A 49 14.42 8.31 -6.25
CA LEU A 49 14.51 8.73 -7.66
C LEU A 49 13.47 9.79 -8.04
N LEU A 50 12.27 9.72 -7.47
CA LEU A 50 11.19 10.67 -7.73
C LEU A 50 10.40 10.97 -6.44
N PRO A 51 10.88 11.91 -5.60
CA PRO A 51 10.27 12.22 -4.31
C PRO A 51 8.81 12.72 -4.37
N THR A 52 8.33 13.11 -5.54
CA THR A 52 6.96 13.57 -5.75
C THR A 52 5.96 12.44 -6.00
N ILE A 53 6.46 11.21 -6.31
CA ILE A 53 5.55 10.06 -6.53
C ILE A 53 5.08 9.49 -5.19
N ALA A 54 3.80 9.14 -5.12
CA ALA A 54 3.28 8.39 -3.99
C ALA A 54 3.78 6.94 -4.03
N THR A 55 4.27 6.45 -2.90
CA THR A 55 4.75 5.08 -2.74
C THR A 55 4.06 4.40 -1.58
N ALA A 56 3.89 3.08 -1.67
CA ALA A 56 3.32 2.25 -0.63
C ALA A 56 4.05 0.91 -0.51
N TRP A 57 4.23 0.46 0.71
CA TRP A 57 4.76 -0.87 0.96
C TRP A 57 3.62 -1.90 1.01
N LEU A 58 3.69 -2.93 0.13
CA LEU A 58 2.84 -4.12 0.18
C LEU A 58 3.43 -5.10 1.19
N THR A 59 2.61 -5.62 2.09
CA THR A 59 3.05 -6.63 3.07
C THR A 59 1.92 -7.60 3.42
N VAL A 60 2.27 -8.81 3.80
CA VAL A 60 1.28 -9.76 4.31
C VAL A 60 0.82 -9.32 5.70
N ALA A 61 1.74 -9.00 6.59
CA ALA A 61 1.45 -8.56 7.94
C ALA A 61 2.57 -7.68 8.50
N VAL A 62 2.22 -6.83 9.45
CA VAL A 62 3.17 -6.21 10.39
C VAL A 62 2.78 -6.70 11.78
N PRO A 63 3.69 -7.34 12.55
CA PRO A 63 3.39 -7.76 13.91
C PRO A 63 2.98 -6.58 14.78
N ASP A 64 2.04 -6.78 15.68
CA ASP A 64 1.49 -5.73 16.54
C ASP A 64 2.57 -5.01 17.37
N ASP A 65 3.57 -5.74 17.83
CA ASP A 65 4.69 -5.17 18.63
C ASP A 65 5.64 -4.30 17.78
N ASP A 66 5.63 -4.47 16.48
CA ASP A 66 6.45 -3.72 15.51
C ASP A 66 5.71 -2.57 14.82
N LEU A 67 4.39 -2.47 14.98
CA LEU A 67 3.56 -1.52 14.22
C LEU A 67 4.08 -0.08 14.31
N ASP A 68 4.25 0.45 15.53
CA ASP A 68 4.67 1.84 15.72
C ASP A 68 6.06 2.10 15.11
N ARG A 69 6.99 1.15 15.25
CA ARG A 69 8.33 1.25 14.67
C ARG A 69 8.29 1.21 13.14
N VAL A 70 7.64 0.19 12.56
CA VAL A 70 7.61 -0.02 11.11
C VAL A 70 6.84 1.10 10.41
N VAL A 71 5.68 1.49 10.94
CA VAL A 71 4.86 2.56 10.38
C VAL A 71 5.57 3.91 10.50
N GLY A 72 6.25 4.15 11.65
CA GLY A 72 7.08 5.35 11.84
C GLY A 72 8.21 5.44 10.81
N GLU A 73 8.95 4.34 10.59
CA GLU A 73 10.01 4.28 9.57
C GLU A 73 9.49 4.57 8.16
N LEU A 74 8.30 4.04 7.80
CA LEU A 74 7.67 4.31 6.51
C LEU A 74 7.29 5.80 6.35
N ALA A 75 6.76 6.39 7.41
CA ALA A 75 6.42 7.81 7.44
C ALA A 75 7.65 8.72 7.32
N ASP A 76 8.74 8.38 8.03
CA ASP A 76 10.00 9.14 8.02
C ASP A 76 10.65 9.13 6.62
N VAL A 77 10.61 8.01 5.90
CA VAL A 77 11.03 7.93 4.49
C VAL A 77 10.10 8.73 3.58
N GLY A 78 8.86 8.96 4.01
CA GLY A 78 7.86 9.73 3.28
C GLY A 78 6.97 8.89 2.37
N HIS A 79 6.81 7.61 2.65
CA HIS A 79 5.80 6.80 1.98
C HIS A 79 4.39 7.31 2.25
N ARG A 80 3.47 7.05 1.32
CA ARG A 80 2.10 7.54 1.41
C ARG A 80 1.16 6.54 2.08
N ALA A 81 1.41 5.26 1.92
CA ALA A 81 0.49 4.22 2.39
C ALA A 81 1.19 2.93 2.78
N LEU A 82 0.50 2.15 3.60
CA LEU A 82 0.74 0.74 3.86
C LEU A 82 -0.35 -0.08 3.15
N HIS A 83 0.04 -1.15 2.46
CA HIS A 83 -0.88 -2.05 1.76
C HIS A 83 -0.80 -3.46 2.39
N PRO A 84 -1.47 -3.72 3.52
CA PRO A 84 -1.49 -5.01 4.19
C PRO A 84 -2.48 -5.98 3.56
N TRP A 85 -2.20 -7.28 3.67
CA TRP A 85 -3.18 -8.30 3.34
C TRP A 85 -4.37 -8.26 4.30
N VAL A 86 -5.60 -8.31 3.75
CA VAL A 86 -6.84 -8.20 4.53
C VAL A 86 -6.96 -9.25 5.64
N GLY A 87 -6.39 -10.45 5.44
CA GLY A 87 -6.44 -11.53 6.44
C GLY A 87 -5.56 -11.31 7.69
N ALA A 88 -4.65 -10.34 7.65
CA ALA A 88 -3.78 -9.99 8.78
C ALA A 88 -3.93 -8.51 9.20
N LEU A 89 -4.92 -7.81 8.66
CA LEU A 89 -5.22 -6.43 9.05
C LEU A 89 -5.98 -6.41 10.37
N SER A 90 -5.72 -5.40 11.19
CA SER A 90 -6.43 -5.11 12.45
C SER A 90 -6.79 -3.64 12.53
N ALA A 91 -7.81 -3.30 13.36
CA ALA A 91 -8.17 -1.92 13.65
C ALA A 91 -6.96 -1.14 14.21
N ARG A 92 -6.15 -1.77 15.07
CA ARG A 92 -4.91 -1.17 15.61
C ARG A 92 -3.92 -0.79 14.51
N ALA A 93 -3.76 -1.64 13.48
CA ALA A 93 -2.87 -1.33 12.36
C ALA A 93 -3.36 -0.12 11.58
N VAL A 94 -4.68 -0.03 11.34
CA VAL A 94 -5.30 1.13 10.67
C VAL A 94 -5.08 2.41 11.48
N ASP A 95 -5.42 2.39 12.77
CA ASP A 95 -5.23 3.53 13.67
C ASP A 95 -3.78 3.98 13.74
N THR A 96 -2.84 3.01 13.81
CA THR A 96 -1.42 3.33 13.85
C THR A 96 -0.98 4.02 12.57
N CYS A 97 -1.34 3.49 11.39
CA CYS A 97 -1.04 4.14 10.12
C CYS A 97 -1.56 5.57 10.06
N HIS A 98 -2.82 5.77 10.43
CA HIS A 98 -3.44 7.10 10.44
C HIS A 98 -2.76 8.08 11.40
N ARG A 99 -2.36 7.64 12.59
CA ARG A 99 -1.59 8.48 13.54
C ARG A 99 -0.27 8.97 12.96
N PHE A 100 0.38 8.19 12.11
CA PHE A 100 1.61 8.56 11.41
C PHE A 100 1.36 9.23 10.04
N GLY A 101 0.10 9.46 9.66
CA GLY A 101 -0.28 10.11 8.41
C GLY A 101 -0.20 9.23 7.17
N LEU A 102 -0.12 7.90 7.33
CA LEU A 102 -0.18 6.95 6.24
C LEU A 102 -1.60 6.49 5.97
N GLN A 103 -1.92 6.31 4.70
CA GLN A 103 -3.14 5.64 4.25
C GLN A 103 -3.01 4.12 4.36
N VAL A 104 -4.16 3.43 4.47
CA VAL A 104 -4.24 1.97 4.45
C VAL A 104 -5.10 1.51 3.29
N ASN A 105 -4.49 0.78 2.33
CA ASN A 105 -5.23 0.15 1.23
C ASN A 105 -5.03 -1.37 1.32
N THR A 106 -6.04 -2.08 1.80
CA THR A 106 -5.95 -3.53 2.01
C THR A 106 -6.23 -4.34 0.74
N TRP A 107 -5.66 -5.53 0.62
CA TRP A 107 -5.76 -6.43 -0.53
C TRP A 107 -5.80 -7.90 -0.08
N THR A 108 -6.25 -8.85 -0.89
CA THR A 108 -7.35 -8.73 -1.82
C THR A 108 -8.59 -9.16 -1.07
N CYS A 109 -9.64 -8.36 -1.06
CA CYS A 109 -10.87 -8.65 -0.34
C CYS A 109 -12.03 -8.74 -1.33
N ASP A 110 -12.48 -9.97 -1.64
CA ASP A 110 -13.55 -10.24 -2.58
C ASP A 110 -14.85 -10.70 -1.88
N ASP A 111 -14.75 -11.10 -0.62
CA ASP A 111 -15.90 -11.51 0.19
C ASP A 111 -16.59 -10.28 0.81
N PRO A 112 -17.88 -10.02 0.47
CA PRO A 112 -18.62 -8.87 0.99
C PRO A 112 -18.79 -8.87 2.51
N GLN A 113 -18.78 -10.04 3.17
CA GLN A 113 -18.85 -10.09 4.63
C GLN A 113 -17.52 -9.66 5.26
N ARG A 114 -16.39 -10.02 4.65
CA ARG A 114 -15.06 -9.62 5.11
C ARG A 114 -14.73 -8.17 4.81
N MET A 115 -15.40 -7.53 3.85
CA MET A 115 -15.22 -6.10 3.55
C MET A 115 -15.71 -5.19 4.67
N LYS A 116 -16.68 -5.65 5.48
CA LYS A 116 -17.31 -4.82 6.50
C LYS A 116 -16.33 -4.34 7.58
N GLU A 117 -15.53 -5.26 8.13
CA GLU A 117 -14.56 -4.93 9.19
C GLU A 117 -13.54 -3.87 8.76
N PRO A 118 -12.80 -4.03 7.64
CA PRO A 118 -11.91 -2.98 7.17
C PRO A 118 -12.59 -1.63 6.93
N ILE A 119 -13.83 -1.65 6.41
CA ILE A 119 -14.63 -0.43 6.21
C ILE A 119 -14.94 0.24 7.55
N GLU A 120 -15.38 -0.53 8.54
CA GLU A 120 -15.67 -0.04 9.91
C GLU A 120 -14.40 0.50 10.60
N TRP A 121 -13.23 -0.09 10.33
CA TRP A 121 -11.96 0.41 10.84
C TRP A 121 -11.46 1.67 10.12
N GLY A 122 -12.11 2.04 9.01
CA GLY A 122 -11.81 3.26 8.26
C GLY A 122 -10.63 3.16 7.31
N VAL A 123 -10.40 1.97 6.67
CA VAL A 123 -9.36 1.88 5.62
C VAL A 123 -9.64 2.86 4.48
N ASP A 124 -8.58 3.39 3.88
CA ASP A 124 -8.66 4.37 2.78
C ASP A 124 -9.00 3.71 1.44
N GLY A 125 -8.72 2.40 1.30
CA GLY A 125 -9.05 1.66 0.10
C GLY A 125 -9.07 0.15 0.29
N ILE A 126 -9.85 -0.51 -0.58
CA ILE A 126 -9.92 -1.96 -0.68
C ILE A 126 -9.61 -2.37 -2.12
N CYS A 127 -8.55 -3.16 -2.30
CA CYS A 127 -8.26 -3.81 -3.58
C CYS A 127 -9.10 -5.08 -3.69
N THR A 128 -9.93 -5.16 -4.73
CA THR A 128 -10.87 -6.25 -4.95
C THR A 128 -11.00 -6.58 -6.44
N ASN A 129 -11.35 -7.83 -6.75
CA ASN A 129 -11.71 -8.27 -8.10
C ASN A 129 -13.21 -8.05 -8.40
N VAL A 130 -14.00 -7.63 -7.40
CA VAL A 130 -15.47 -7.44 -7.49
C VAL A 130 -15.86 -6.02 -7.03
N PRO A 131 -15.46 -4.97 -7.75
CA PRO A 131 -15.63 -3.58 -7.33
C PRO A 131 -17.09 -3.16 -7.19
N ASP A 132 -18.00 -3.72 -7.96
CA ASP A 132 -19.44 -3.48 -7.88
C ASP A 132 -20.04 -4.00 -6.56
N VAL A 133 -19.57 -5.16 -6.09
CA VAL A 133 -19.93 -5.71 -4.78
C VAL A 133 -19.39 -4.81 -3.67
N ALA A 134 -18.13 -4.38 -3.76
CA ALA A 134 -17.51 -3.50 -2.77
C ALA A 134 -18.27 -2.16 -2.64
N LEU A 135 -18.68 -1.56 -3.76
CA LEU A 135 -19.50 -0.34 -3.77
C LEU A 135 -20.85 -0.54 -3.10
N SER A 136 -21.46 -1.71 -3.30
CA SER A 136 -22.75 -2.06 -2.66
C SER A 136 -22.60 -2.21 -1.14
N VAL A 137 -21.51 -2.81 -0.66
CA VAL A 137 -21.21 -2.93 0.77
C VAL A 137 -21.01 -1.55 1.38
N LEU A 138 -20.20 -0.67 0.74
CA LEU A 138 -19.97 0.70 1.19
C LEU A 138 -21.26 1.51 1.32
N ALA A 139 -22.17 1.39 0.34
CA ALA A 139 -23.46 2.07 0.39
C ALA A 139 -24.34 1.58 1.56
N GLY A 140 -24.27 0.30 1.91
CA GLY A 140 -25.01 -0.30 3.02
C GLY A 140 -24.46 0.01 4.41
N THR A 141 -23.18 0.39 4.53
CA THR A 141 -22.55 0.78 5.80
C THR A 141 -22.72 2.25 6.11
N SER A 142 -23.15 3.07 5.15
CA SER A 142 -23.34 4.53 5.31
C SER A 142 -24.76 4.91 5.81
N SER A 143 -25.57 3.95 6.24
CA SER A 143 -26.92 4.11 6.75
C SER A 143 -26.97 3.83 8.24
#